data_11f4a29c75bf6d9c42c8e28b922aee1b
#
_entry.id   11f4a29c75bf6d9c42c8e28b922aee1b
#
_cell.length_a   1.000
_cell.length_b   1.000
_cell.length_c   1.000
_cell.angle_alpha   90.00
_cell.angle_beta   90.00
_cell.angle_gamma   90.00
#
_symmetry.space_group_name_H-M   'P 1'
#
loop_
_entity.id
_entity.type
_entity.pdbx_description
1 polymer ?
#
loop_
_entity_poly.entity_id
_entity_poly.type
_entity_poly.pdbx_seq_one_letter_code
_entity_poly.pdbx_strand_id
1 'polypeptide(L)'
;KIENKKLQKELEKQNKKYKEISKKINDMYPKYNKDDTPHKINKMEKMMTFWGIEMKTMTDDTDSKLAELLVKGTNMGIIEGRRILNNKSLDKEVHKLAEEYTSLGEEAVEELKKYL
;
A
#
# COMPACT_ATOMS: atom_id res chain seq x y z
N LYS A 1 7.62 -15.37 12.78
CA LYS A 1 8.97 -14.91 12.47
C LYS A 1 9.35 -15.25 11.02
N ILE A 2 9.81 -14.25 10.28
CA ILE A 2 10.18 -14.44 8.87
C ILE A 2 11.51 -15.18 8.80
N GLU A 3 11.51 -16.34 8.17
CA GLU A 3 12.72 -17.17 8.04
C GLU A 3 13.55 -16.83 6.81
N ASN A 4 12.88 -16.45 5.71
CA ASN A 4 13.57 -16.12 4.46
C ASN A 4 14.09 -14.68 4.50
N LYS A 5 15.40 -14.52 4.49
CA LYS A 5 16.04 -13.20 4.56
C LYS A 5 15.74 -12.33 3.34
N LYS A 6 15.55 -12.93 2.17
CA LYS A 6 15.19 -12.19 0.96
C LYS A 6 13.79 -11.60 1.08
N LEU A 7 12.86 -12.38 1.63
CA LEU A 7 11.50 -11.91 1.89
C LEU A 7 11.53 -10.77 2.90
N GLN A 8 12.29 -10.93 3.98
CA GLN A 8 12.41 -9.88 5.00
C GLN A 8 12.91 -8.57 4.40
N LYS A 9 13.94 -8.61 3.57
CA LYS A 9 14.47 -7.42 2.90
C LYS A 9 13.45 -6.78 1.98
N GLU A 10 12.71 -7.59 1.23
CA GLU A 10 11.68 -7.09 0.34
C GLU A 10 10.57 -6.39 1.11
N LEU A 11 10.14 -6.96 2.24
CA LEU A 11 9.12 -6.35 3.08
C LEU A 11 9.58 -5.04 3.68
N GLU A 12 10.83 -4.96 4.13
CA GLU A 12 11.41 -3.72 4.65
C GLU A 12 11.45 -2.63 3.58
N LYS A 13 11.84 -2.99 2.36
CA LYS A 13 11.89 -2.09 1.23
C LYS A 13 10.50 -1.56 0.89
N GLN A 14 9.49 -2.43 0.83
CA GLN A 14 8.12 -2.04 0.55
C GLN A 14 7.56 -1.15 1.64
N ASN A 15 7.81 -1.51 2.91
CA ASN A 15 7.36 -0.72 4.04
C ASN A 15 7.93 0.71 4.00
N LYS A 16 9.20 0.84 3.64
CA LYS A 16 9.83 2.16 3.49
C LYS A 16 9.15 2.98 2.41
N LYS A 17 8.86 2.39 1.27
CA LYS A 17 8.17 3.07 0.17
C LYS A 17 6.75 3.49 0.55
N TYR A 18 6.01 2.63 1.26
CA TYR A 18 4.69 2.97 1.74
C TYR A 18 4.72 4.13 2.74
N LYS A 19 5.73 4.16 3.61
CA LYS A 19 5.90 5.29 4.55
C LYS A 19 6.16 6.60 3.83
N GLU A 20 6.92 6.57 2.73
CA GLU A 20 7.16 7.76 1.92
C GLU A 20 5.87 8.27 1.30
N ILE A 21 5.03 7.36 0.78
CA ILE A 21 3.72 7.73 0.24
C ILE A 21 2.81 8.28 1.33
N SER A 22 2.81 7.65 2.50
CA SER A 22 2.02 8.11 3.65
C SER A 22 2.39 9.55 4.03
N LYS A 23 3.68 9.86 4.03
CA LYS A 23 4.15 11.22 4.30
C LYS A 23 3.64 12.21 3.27
N LYS A 24 3.67 11.84 1.98
CA LYS A 24 3.14 12.69 0.91
C LYS A 24 1.65 12.92 1.07
N ILE A 25 0.90 11.90 1.49
CA ILE A 25 -0.54 12.01 1.76
C ILE A 25 -0.79 13.01 2.87
N ASN A 26 -0.05 12.90 3.98
CA ASN A 26 -0.20 13.81 5.11
C ASN A 26 0.12 15.25 4.72
N ASP A 27 1.13 15.46 3.88
CA ASP A 27 1.50 16.77 3.40
C ASP A 27 0.43 17.38 2.48
N MET A 28 -0.34 16.52 1.81
CA MET A 28 -1.43 16.95 0.92
C MET A 28 -2.72 17.33 1.65
N TYR A 29 -2.99 16.73 2.80
CA TYR A 29 -4.27 16.87 3.50
C TYR A 29 -4.72 18.31 3.67
N PRO A 30 -3.87 19.24 4.10
CA PRO A 30 -4.30 20.64 4.28
C PRO A 30 -4.77 21.31 2.99
N LYS A 31 -4.38 20.81 1.83
CA LYS A 31 -4.72 21.40 0.53
C LYS A 31 -6.08 20.93 0.00
N TYR A 32 -6.58 19.80 0.46
CA TYR A 32 -7.73 19.12 -0.12
C TYR A 32 -8.75 18.71 0.95
N ASN A 33 -9.39 19.69 1.57
CA ASN A 33 -10.31 19.40 2.66
C ASN A 33 -11.78 19.69 2.35
N LYS A 34 -12.16 19.87 1.07
CA LYS A 34 -13.51 20.33 0.71
C LYS A 34 -14.34 19.39 -0.15
N ASP A 35 -13.79 18.27 -0.64
CA ASP A 35 -14.51 17.36 -1.52
C ASP A 35 -14.17 15.91 -1.20
N ASP A 36 -14.42 14.99 -2.14
CA ASP A 36 -14.16 13.55 -1.95
C ASP A 36 -12.68 13.19 -1.84
N THR A 37 -11.79 14.10 -2.19
CA THR A 37 -10.35 13.82 -2.22
C THR A 37 -9.80 13.40 -0.87
N PRO A 38 -10.11 14.07 0.25
CA PRO A 38 -9.64 13.61 1.56
C PRO A 38 -10.10 12.20 1.91
N HIS A 39 -11.32 11.84 1.52
CA HIS A 39 -11.85 10.50 1.76
C HIS A 39 -11.07 9.43 0.98
N LYS A 40 -10.74 9.71 -0.27
CA LYS A 40 -9.97 8.80 -1.13
C LYS A 40 -8.54 8.63 -0.62
N ILE A 41 -7.91 9.73 -0.22
CA ILE A 41 -6.58 9.71 0.39
C ILE A 41 -6.61 8.87 1.68
N ASN A 42 -7.65 9.03 2.48
CA ASN A 42 -7.82 8.30 3.73
C ASN A 42 -7.91 6.78 3.49
N LYS A 43 -8.56 6.36 2.40
CA LYS A 43 -8.63 4.93 2.05
C LYS A 43 -7.25 4.36 1.75
N MET A 44 -6.42 5.10 0.99
CA MET A 44 -5.05 4.67 0.72
C MET A 44 -4.24 4.54 2.00
N GLU A 45 -4.38 5.52 2.90
CA GLU A 45 -3.67 5.51 4.17
C GLU A 45 -4.09 4.33 5.05
N LYS A 46 -5.38 4.00 5.07
CA LYS A 46 -5.89 2.83 5.81
C LYS A 46 -5.27 1.54 5.30
N MET A 47 -5.13 1.39 4.00
CA MET A 47 -4.52 0.19 3.43
C MET A 47 -3.04 0.07 3.79
N MET A 48 -2.32 1.18 3.81
CA MET A 48 -0.92 1.19 4.22
C MET A 48 -0.77 0.86 5.71
N THR A 49 -1.69 1.34 6.54
CA THR A 49 -1.71 1.03 7.97
C THR A 49 -1.97 -0.46 8.20
N PHE A 50 -2.93 -1.02 7.47
CA PHE A 50 -3.22 -2.46 7.51
C PHE A 50 -1.96 -3.26 7.18
N TRP A 51 -1.26 -2.89 6.11
CA TRP A 51 -0.05 -3.58 5.68
C TRP A 51 1.02 -3.57 6.78
N GLY A 52 1.23 -2.42 7.41
CA GLY A 52 2.20 -2.30 8.51
C GLY A 52 1.83 -3.13 9.74
N ILE A 53 0.54 -3.20 10.07
CA ILE A 53 0.05 -4.02 11.19
C ILE A 53 0.29 -5.50 10.91
N GLU A 54 -0.04 -5.95 9.70
CA GLU A 54 0.16 -7.35 9.33
C GLU A 54 1.62 -7.76 9.46
N MET A 55 2.54 -6.91 9.02
CA MET A 55 3.98 -7.18 9.18
C MET A 55 4.41 -7.36 10.63
N LYS A 56 3.82 -6.57 11.55
CA LYS A 56 4.20 -6.59 12.96
C LYS A 56 3.60 -7.75 13.73
N THR A 57 2.39 -8.17 13.37
CA THR A 57 1.62 -9.13 14.18
C THR A 57 1.78 -10.58 13.74
N MET A 58 2.30 -10.81 12.55
CA MET A 58 2.42 -12.17 12.01
C MET A 58 3.74 -12.80 12.38
N THR A 59 3.86 -13.24 13.62
CA THR A 59 5.08 -13.82 14.14
C THR A 59 5.11 -15.36 14.09
N ASP A 60 3.95 -15.98 14.03
CA ASP A 60 3.82 -17.44 14.12
C ASP A 60 3.51 -18.13 12.79
N ASP A 61 3.28 -17.35 11.72
CA ASP A 61 2.94 -17.90 10.43
C ASP A 61 4.19 -18.19 9.59
N THR A 62 4.05 -19.13 8.66
CA THR A 62 5.10 -19.41 7.69
C THR A 62 5.26 -18.23 6.73
N ASP A 63 6.41 -18.17 6.07
CA ASP A 63 6.66 -17.14 5.05
C ASP A 63 5.60 -17.19 3.94
N SER A 64 5.20 -18.39 3.53
CA SER A 64 4.15 -18.58 2.51
C SER A 64 2.81 -17.98 2.99
N LYS A 65 2.45 -18.24 4.23
CA LYS A 65 1.19 -17.71 4.78
C LYS A 65 1.24 -16.18 4.90
N LEU A 66 2.35 -15.65 5.33
CA LEU A 66 2.55 -14.20 5.40
C LEU A 66 2.42 -13.57 4.00
N ALA A 67 3.10 -14.16 3.01
CA ALA A 67 3.03 -13.68 1.63
C ALA A 67 1.59 -13.72 1.11
N GLU A 68 0.85 -14.79 1.39
CA GLU A 68 -0.56 -14.91 0.97
C GLU A 68 -1.41 -13.77 1.54
N LEU A 69 -1.29 -13.50 2.82
CA LEU A 69 -2.07 -12.46 3.48
C LEU A 69 -1.70 -11.06 2.95
N LEU A 70 -0.43 -10.82 2.74
CA LEU A 70 0.02 -9.53 2.19
C LEU A 70 -0.42 -9.35 0.74
N VAL A 71 -0.41 -10.42 -0.06
CA VAL A 71 -0.93 -10.37 -1.44
C VAL A 71 -2.41 -10.02 -1.44
N LYS A 72 -3.20 -10.67 -0.58
CA LYS A 72 -4.65 -10.38 -0.49
C LYS A 72 -4.90 -8.93 -0.08
N GLY A 73 -4.23 -8.47 0.97
CA GLY A 73 -4.38 -7.09 1.43
C GLY A 73 -3.93 -6.07 0.39
N THR A 74 -2.80 -6.32 -0.24
CA THR A 74 -2.26 -5.43 -1.27
C THR A 74 -3.17 -5.38 -2.50
N ASN A 75 -3.76 -6.50 -2.90
CA ASN A 75 -4.73 -6.51 -4.02
C ASN A 75 -5.95 -5.66 -3.72
N MET A 76 -6.43 -5.64 -2.48
CA MET A 76 -7.52 -4.74 -2.09
C MET A 76 -7.10 -3.28 -2.28
N GLY A 77 -5.87 -2.95 -1.91
CA GLY A 77 -5.33 -1.61 -2.11
C GLY A 77 -5.20 -1.24 -3.57
N ILE A 78 -4.77 -2.18 -4.41
CA ILE A 78 -4.69 -1.98 -5.87
C ILE A 78 -6.07 -1.66 -6.45
N ILE A 79 -7.09 -2.39 -6.03
CA ILE A 79 -8.46 -2.15 -6.49
C ILE A 79 -8.91 -0.72 -6.14
N GLU A 80 -8.67 -0.31 -4.90
CA GLU A 80 -9.02 1.06 -4.48
C GLU A 80 -8.20 2.10 -5.24
N GLY A 81 -6.91 1.85 -5.47
CA GLY A 81 -6.07 2.73 -6.26
C GLY A 81 -6.57 2.89 -7.68
N ARG A 82 -6.98 1.80 -8.32
CA ARG A 82 -7.54 1.85 -9.68
C ARG A 82 -8.85 2.61 -9.73
N ARG A 83 -9.72 2.45 -8.73
CA ARG A 83 -10.96 3.22 -8.65
C ARG A 83 -10.67 4.72 -8.57
N ILE A 84 -9.68 5.09 -7.77
CA ILE A 84 -9.26 6.50 -7.67
C ILE A 84 -8.73 6.99 -9.01
N LEU A 85 -7.84 6.23 -9.66
CA LEU A 85 -7.28 6.60 -10.96
C LEU A 85 -8.33 6.74 -12.06
N ASN A 86 -9.41 5.99 -11.98
CA ASN A 86 -10.50 6.07 -12.94
C ASN A 86 -11.40 7.29 -12.73
N ASN A 87 -11.19 8.02 -11.63
CA ASN A 87 -11.95 9.26 -11.37
C ASN A 87 -11.28 10.42 -12.10
N LYS A 88 -11.91 10.89 -13.18
CA LYS A 88 -11.34 11.93 -14.04
C LYS A 88 -11.37 13.33 -13.44
N SER A 89 -12.07 13.53 -12.33
CA SER A 89 -12.17 14.85 -11.69
C SER A 89 -11.07 15.11 -10.66
N LEU A 90 -10.12 14.19 -10.49
CA LEU A 90 -9.04 14.34 -9.52
C LEU A 90 -8.02 15.38 -9.95
N ASP A 91 -7.50 16.08 -8.94
CA ASP A 91 -6.34 16.95 -9.10
C ASP A 91 -5.12 16.14 -9.56
N LYS A 92 -4.23 16.76 -10.32
CA LYS A 92 -3.03 16.11 -10.87
C LYS A 92 -2.12 15.53 -9.80
N GLU A 93 -1.95 16.23 -8.68
CA GLU A 93 -1.09 15.76 -7.59
C GLU A 93 -1.66 14.52 -6.93
N VAL A 94 -2.98 14.49 -6.72
CA VAL A 94 -3.67 13.33 -6.15
C VAL A 94 -3.60 12.17 -7.12
N HIS A 95 -3.81 12.42 -8.40
CA HIS A 95 -3.73 11.40 -9.44
C HIS A 95 -2.35 10.76 -9.47
N LYS A 96 -1.30 11.59 -9.43
CA LYS A 96 0.08 11.11 -9.44
C LYS A 96 0.38 10.25 -8.21
N LEU A 97 -0.10 10.67 -7.05
CA LEU A 97 0.09 9.92 -5.81
C LEU A 97 -0.63 8.58 -5.86
N ALA A 98 -1.84 8.55 -6.40
CA ALA A 98 -2.59 7.31 -6.59
C ALA A 98 -1.88 6.37 -7.56
N GLU A 99 -1.25 6.91 -8.62
CA GLU A 99 -0.43 6.09 -9.53
C GLU A 99 0.75 5.46 -8.81
N GLU A 100 1.48 6.24 -8.01
CA GLU A 100 2.61 5.74 -7.23
C GLU A 100 2.17 4.62 -6.28
N TYR A 101 1.08 4.83 -5.56
CA TYR A 101 0.53 3.86 -4.64
C TYR A 101 0.11 2.58 -5.34
N THR A 102 -0.61 2.69 -6.45
CA THR A 102 -1.11 1.54 -7.20
C THR A 102 0.06 0.76 -7.82
N SER A 103 1.03 1.45 -8.41
CA SER A 103 2.21 0.82 -9.00
C SER A 103 3.03 0.08 -7.94
N LEU A 104 3.19 0.69 -6.77
CA LEU A 104 3.91 0.05 -5.67
C LEU A 104 3.21 -1.23 -5.23
N GLY A 105 1.87 -1.20 -5.15
CA GLY A 105 1.09 -2.39 -4.82
C GLY A 105 1.27 -3.50 -5.85
N GLU A 106 1.22 -3.16 -7.13
CA GLU A 106 1.40 -4.13 -8.21
C GLU A 106 2.79 -4.77 -8.18
N GLU A 107 3.83 -3.97 -7.97
CA GLU A 107 5.19 -4.48 -7.81
C GLU A 107 5.31 -5.39 -6.57
N ALA A 108 4.70 -4.97 -5.47
CA ALA A 108 4.73 -5.74 -4.23
C ALA A 108 4.09 -7.11 -4.40
N VAL A 109 2.94 -7.18 -5.08
CA VAL A 109 2.26 -8.45 -5.33
C VAL A 109 3.14 -9.38 -6.16
N GLU A 110 3.78 -8.87 -7.21
CA GLU A 110 4.65 -9.69 -8.06
C GLU A 110 5.83 -10.26 -7.27
N GLU A 111 6.43 -9.48 -6.39
CA GLU A 111 7.52 -9.94 -5.54
C GLU A 111 7.04 -10.96 -4.49
N LEU A 112 5.89 -10.69 -3.86
CA LEU A 112 5.34 -11.57 -2.84
C LEU A 112 4.91 -12.93 -3.37
N LYS A 113 4.47 -13.00 -4.63
CA LYS A 113 4.07 -14.26 -5.26
C LYS A 113 5.20 -15.30 -5.25
N LYS A 114 6.43 -14.85 -5.26
CA LYS A 114 7.59 -15.75 -5.25
C LYS A 114 7.72 -16.56 -3.97
N TYR A 115 7.04 -16.15 -2.92
CA TYR A 115 7.12 -16.77 -1.59
C TYR A 115 5.88 -17.57 -1.22
N LEU A 116 4.93 -17.67 -2.12
CA LEU A 116 3.69 -18.44 -1.89
C LEU A 116 3.93 -20.00 -1.88
#